data_cb20a1b35e66b17e2b4c491aa9012359
#
_entry.id   cb20a1b35e66b17e2b4c491aa9012359
#
_cell.length_a   1.000
_cell.length_b   1.000
_cell.length_c   1.000
_cell.angle_alpha   90.00
_cell.angle_beta   90.00
_cell.angle_gamma   90.00
#
_symmetry.space_group_name_H-M   'P 1'
#
loop_
_entity.id
_entity.type
_entity.pdbx_description
1 polymer ?
#
loop_
_entity_poly.entity_id
_entity_poly.type
_entity_poly.pdbx_seq_one_letter_code
_entity_poly.pdbx_strand_id
1 'polypeptide(L)'
;MDQSVEIKELAEALSKFQKEVKPVKKDSNNPFFKSKYASLDSIWDAIREPLTRNGLAIAQATGSDGPTIFLETILMHTSGEWIRGKLPLMLSKEDAQGMGSAITYARRYALSALVGVVSDEDNDGNNTEPDKGKKAESKPASSELAQLFRKACIAAGYKVGTPEGIAEVKAWMKKAGKTDLEFKDLSPEKQGELINMMKAQELPK
;
A
#
# COMPACT_ATOMS: atom_id res chain seq x y z
N MET A 1 8.66 16.13 12.58
CA MET A 1 7.73 17.17 12.08
C MET A 1 8.26 18.50 12.56
N ASP A 2 8.46 19.46 11.66
CA ASP A 2 8.96 20.79 11.98
C ASP A 2 7.84 21.81 11.79
N GLN A 3 7.95 22.95 12.43
CA GLN A 3 6.94 24.00 12.36
C GLN A 3 7.56 25.41 12.54
N SER A 4 6.84 26.44 12.15
CA SER A 4 7.15 27.84 12.50
C SER A 4 7.05 28.05 14.02
N VAL A 5 7.66 29.12 14.53
CA VAL A 5 7.67 29.46 15.98
C VAL A 5 6.25 29.62 16.49
N GLU A 6 5.41 30.32 15.72
CA GLU A 6 4.00 30.47 15.98
C GLU A 6 3.21 29.59 15.00
N ILE A 7 2.09 29.01 15.47
CA ILE A 7 1.18 28.18 14.65
C ILE A 7 -0.30 28.45 14.95
N LYS A 8 -0.61 29.54 15.66
CA LYS A 8 -1.97 29.84 16.12
C LYS A 8 -2.95 30.05 14.96
N GLU A 9 -2.59 30.89 14.00
CA GLU A 9 -3.43 31.21 12.85
C GLU A 9 -3.59 29.98 11.93
N LEU A 10 -2.49 29.23 11.72
CA LEU A 10 -2.52 28.00 10.96
C LEU A 10 -3.39 26.93 11.64
N ALA A 11 -3.30 26.79 12.96
CA ALA A 11 -4.10 25.83 13.72
C ALA A 11 -5.60 26.15 13.64
N GLU A 12 -5.96 27.45 13.73
CA GLU A 12 -7.33 27.91 13.56
C GLU A 12 -7.85 27.63 12.15
N ALA A 13 -7.06 27.96 11.13
CA ALA A 13 -7.39 27.73 9.72
C ALA A 13 -7.55 26.22 9.43
N LEU A 14 -6.64 25.40 9.94
CA LEU A 14 -6.70 23.94 9.78
C LEU A 14 -7.93 23.33 10.46
N SER A 15 -8.30 23.82 11.64
CA SER A 15 -9.51 23.39 12.35
C SER A 15 -10.79 23.73 11.55
N LYS A 16 -10.85 24.92 10.94
CA LYS A 16 -11.96 25.31 10.06
C LYS A 16 -12.01 24.44 8.80
N PHE A 17 -10.87 24.21 8.16
CA PHE A 17 -10.74 23.32 7.02
C PHE A 17 -11.24 21.90 7.32
N GLN A 18 -10.80 21.32 8.44
CA GLN A 18 -11.20 19.95 8.84
C GLN A 18 -12.70 19.82 9.12
N LYS A 19 -13.37 20.89 9.52
CA LYS A 19 -14.83 20.93 9.69
C LYS A 19 -15.58 20.96 8.35
N GLU A 20 -14.98 21.56 7.32
CA GLU A 20 -15.59 21.76 6.00
C GLU A 20 -15.33 20.60 5.04
N VAL A 21 -14.15 19.94 5.15
CA VAL A 21 -13.76 18.90 4.23
C VAL A 21 -14.66 17.66 4.39
N LYS A 22 -15.14 17.15 3.26
CA LYS A 22 -15.95 15.94 3.24
C LYS A 22 -15.06 14.70 3.09
N PRO A 23 -15.50 13.52 3.57
CA PRO A 23 -14.82 12.27 3.32
C PRO A 23 -14.56 12.05 1.83
N VAL A 24 -13.36 11.61 1.48
CA VAL A 24 -12.98 11.41 0.08
C VAL A 24 -13.43 10.04 -0.40
N LYS A 25 -14.13 10.00 -1.53
CA LYS A 25 -14.62 8.76 -2.13
C LYS A 25 -13.45 7.92 -2.65
N LYS A 26 -13.52 6.62 -2.43
CA LYS A 26 -12.61 5.64 -3.02
C LYS A 26 -13.00 5.41 -4.49
N ASP A 27 -12.24 5.96 -5.41
CA ASP A 27 -12.49 5.92 -6.87
C ASP A 27 -11.55 4.98 -7.62
N SER A 28 -10.51 4.50 -6.98
CA SER A 28 -9.49 3.66 -7.60
C SER A 28 -9.43 2.28 -6.95
N ASN A 29 -9.11 1.27 -7.76
CA ASN A 29 -8.95 -0.10 -7.31
C ASN A 29 -7.46 -0.45 -7.21
N ASN A 30 -7.05 -1.04 -6.10
CA ASN A 30 -5.75 -1.66 -5.98
C ASN A 30 -5.82 -3.10 -6.52
N PRO A 31 -5.21 -3.40 -7.68
CA PRO A 31 -5.31 -4.73 -8.30
C PRO A 31 -4.65 -5.83 -7.47
N PHE A 32 -3.69 -5.47 -6.59
CA PHE A 32 -2.95 -6.42 -5.77
C PHE A 32 -3.73 -6.79 -4.49
N PHE A 33 -4.40 -5.82 -3.87
CA PHE A 33 -5.10 -6.03 -2.59
C PHE A 33 -6.62 -6.10 -2.75
N LYS A 34 -7.15 -5.98 -3.98
CA LYS A 34 -8.60 -5.92 -4.26
C LYS A 34 -9.37 -4.91 -3.39
N SER A 35 -8.66 -3.92 -2.87
CA SER A 35 -9.19 -2.83 -2.06
C SER A 35 -9.38 -1.58 -2.90
N LYS A 36 -10.39 -0.79 -2.55
CA LYS A 36 -10.59 0.54 -3.14
C LYS A 36 -9.81 1.58 -2.33
N TYR A 37 -9.27 2.57 -2.99
CA TYR A 37 -8.61 3.70 -2.36
C TYR A 37 -8.96 5.01 -3.07
N ALA A 38 -8.83 6.14 -2.36
CA ALA A 38 -8.96 7.45 -2.96
C ALA A 38 -7.68 7.77 -3.77
N SER A 39 -7.83 8.14 -5.03
CA SER A 39 -6.72 8.59 -5.86
C SER A 39 -6.15 9.91 -5.34
N LEU A 40 -4.93 10.27 -5.76
CA LEU A 40 -4.36 11.57 -5.43
C LEU A 40 -5.23 12.71 -5.99
N ASP A 41 -5.79 12.53 -7.17
CA ASP A 41 -6.67 13.51 -7.82
C ASP A 41 -7.96 13.71 -7.02
N SER A 42 -8.61 12.63 -6.57
CA SER A 42 -9.81 12.71 -5.73
C SER A 42 -9.57 13.39 -4.39
N ILE A 43 -8.39 13.19 -3.79
CA ILE A 43 -8.02 13.90 -2.57
C ILE A 43 -7.85 15.39 -2.87
N TRP A 44 -7.11 15.75 -3.92
CA TRP A 44 -6.92 17.14 -4.31
C TRP A 44 -8.23 17.84 -4.64
N ASP A 45 -9.13 17.19 -5.35
CA ASP A 45 -10.45 17.76 -5.70
C ASP A 45 -11.30 18.03 -4.45
N ALA A 46 -11.22 17.16 -3.46
CA ALA A 46 -11.96 17.34 -2.20
C ALA A 46 -11.40 18.47 -1.32
N ILE A 47 -10.07 18.68 -1.31
CA ILE A 47 -9.42 19.58 -0.36
C ILE A 47 -9.08 20.96 -0.94
N ARG A 48 -8.92 21.10 -2.25
CA ARG A 48 -8.43 22.33 -2.91
C ARG A 48 -9.25 23.56 -2.52
N GLU A 49 -10.55 23.50 -2.68
CA GLU A 49 -11.43 24.63 -2.38
C GLU A 49 -11.48 24.95 -0.87
N PRO A 50 -11.69 23.98 0.04
CA PRO A 50 -11.62 24.23 1.48
C PRO A 50 -10.26 24.77 1.94
N LEU A 51 -9.14 24.29 1.42
CA LEU A 51 -7.80 24.82 1.73
C LEU A 51 -7.71 26.31 1.36
N THR A 52 -8.03 26.63 0.11
CA THR A 52 -7.93 28.01 -0.40
C THR A 52 -8.82 28.97 0.38
N ARG A 53 -10.06 28.55 0.70
CA ARG A 53 -11.01 29.35 1.46
C ARG A 53 -10.50 29.70 2.86
N ASN A 54 -9.73 28.79 3.47
CA ASN A 54 -9.16 28.96 4.79
C ASN A 54 -7.71 29.50 4.76
N GLY A 55 -7.24 30.05 3.63
CA GLY A 55 -5.91 30.65 3.51
C GLY A 55 -4.76 29.64 3.62
N LEU A 56 -5.05 28.36 3.40
CA LEU A 56 -4.08 27.27 3.47
C LEU A 56 -3.56 26.89 2.07
N ALA A 57 -2.27 26.56 2.00
CA ALA A 57 -1.62 26.06 0.81
C ALA A 57 -0.71 24.87 1.14
N ILE A 58 -0.54 23.96 0.19
CA ILE A 58 0.34 22.79 0.33
C ILE A 58 1.38 22.77 -0.79
N ALA A 59 2.63 22.53 -0.42
CA ALA A 59 3.70 22.20 -1.34
C ALA A 59 4.27 20.81 -1.02
N GLN A 60 4.62 20.06 -2.08
CA GLN A 60 5.28 18.76 -1.97
C GLN A 60 6.48 18.72 -2.88
N ALA A 61 7.65 18.40 -2.33
CA ALA A 61 8.90 18.29 -3.08
C ALA A 61 9.69 17.05 -2.63
N THR A 62 10.41 16.44 -3.56
CA THR A 62 11.37 15.38 -3.24
C THR A 62 12.70 15.99 -2.85
N GLY A 63 13.37 15.35 -1.88
CA GLY A 63 14.71 15.70 -1.45
C GLY A 63 15.52 14.44 -1.12
N SER A 64 16.78 14.62 -0.77
CA SER A 64 17.63 13.53 -0.29
C SER A 64 18.46 13.96 0.91
N ASP A 65 18.72 13.00 1.79
CA ASP A 65 19.62 13.13 2.92
C ASP A 65 20.53 11.89 2.89
N GLY A 66 21.74 12.09 2.37
CA GLY A 66 22.63 10.98 2.02
C GLY A 66 21.94 10.01 1.03
N PRO A 67 21.90 8.71 1.34
CA PRO A 67 21.27 7.70 0.48
C PRO A 67 19.73 7.69 0.57
N THR A 68 19.15 8.39 1.55
CA THR A 68 17.71 8.36 1.79
C THR A 68 17.01 9.43 0.97
N ILE A 69 16.13 9.00 0.07
CA ILE A 69 15.24 9.90 -0.67
C ILE A 69 13.95 10.06 0.13
N PHE A 70 13.42 11.27 0.20
CA PHE A 70 12.19 11.56 0.93
C PHE A 70 11.27 12.49 0.14
N LEU A 71 9.99 12.45 0.46
CA LEU A 71 9.02 13.48 0.10
C LEU A 71 8.86 14.41 1.30
N GLU A 72 9.09 15.69 1.09
CA GLU A 72 8.73 16.73 2.05
C GLU A 72 7.36 17.30 1.67
N THR A 73 6.47 17.39 2.65
CA THR A 73 5.16 18.03 2.50
C THR A 73 5.06 19.15 3.51
N ILE A 74 4.75 20.36 3.03
CA ILE A 74 4.60 21.55 3.85
C ILE A 74 3.18 22.09 3.70
N LEU A 75 2.51 22.34 4.83
CA LEU A 75 1.26 23.10 4.92
C LEU A 75 1.59 24.51 5.39
N MET A 76 1.15 25.51 4.63
CA MET A 76 1.42 26.92 4.85
C MET A 76 0.10 27.67 5.02
N HIS A 77 0.11 28.71 5.85
CA HIS A 77 -0.99 29.64 6.02
C HIS A 77 -0.60 31.05 5.54
N THR A 78 -1.58 31.86 5.17
CA THR A 78 -1.37 33.25 4.70
C THR A 78 -0.69 34.16 5.71
N SER A 79 -0.68 33.80 7.01
CA SER A 79 0.09 34.48 8.06
C SER A 79 1.61 34.30 7.98
N GLY A 80 2.06 33.34 7.14
CA GLY A 80 3.46 32.90 7.11
C GLY A 80 3.76 31.73 8.03
N GLU A 81 2.80 31.28 8.82
CA GLU A 81 2.93 30.10 9.65
C GLU A 81 2.89 28.81 8.81
N TRP A 82 3.65 27.79 9.25
CA TRP A 82 3.75 26.54 8.52
C TRP A 82 4.05 25.34 9.43
N ILE A 83 3.66 24.17 8.95
CA ILE A 83 4.10 22.87 9.48
C ILE A 83 4.60 21.99 8.32
N ARG A 84 5.59 21.15 8.56
CA ARG A 84 6.11 20.24 7.53
C ARG A 84 6.48 18.89 8.09
N GLY A 85 6.42 17.88 7.22
CA GLY A 85 6.85 16.53 7.50
C GLY A 85 7.63 15.94 6.34
N LYS A 86 8.54 15.01 6.66
CA LYS A 86 9.29 14.22 5.69
C LYS A 86 8.84 12.77 5.74
N LEU A 87 8.57 12.19 4.57
CA LEU A 87 8.22 10.79 4.40
C LEU A 87 9.31 10.11 3.55
N PRO A 88 10.10 9.17 4.11
CA PRO A 88 11.08 8.42 3.33
C PRO A 88 10.42 7.64 2.20
N LEU A 89 11.02 7.64 1.01
CA LEU A 89 10.54 6.90 -0.14
C LEU A 89 11.15 5.49 -0.12
N MET A 90 10.28 4.49 -0.15
CA MET A 90 10.69 3.09 -0.28
C MET A 90 10.48 2.65 -1.72
N LEU A 91 11.58 2.41 -2.43
CA LEU A 91 11.53 1.98 -3.83
C LEU A 91 11.30 0.47 -3.89
N SER A 92 10.28 0.06 -4.63
CA SER A 92 10.06 -1.36 -4.96
C SER A 92 11.00 -1.85 -6.07
N LYS A 93 11.49 -0.92 -6.90
CA LYS A 93 12.49 -1.12 -7.96
C LYS A 93 13.36 0.12 -8.05
N GLU A 94 14.65 -0.07 -8.32
CA GLU A 94 15.63 1.01 -8.49
C GLU A 94 15.66 1.51 -9.95
N ASP A 95 14.50 1.89 -10.48
CA ASP A 95 14.33 2.47 -11.81
C ASP A 95 13.38 3.68 -11.77
N ALA A 96 13.29 4.38 -12.89
CA ALA A 96 12.46 5.59 -13.01
C ALA A 96 10.97 5.30 -12.74
N GLN A 97 10.49 4.11 -13.11
CA GLN A 97 9.11 3.70 -12.87
C GLN A 97 8.86 3.43 -11.38
N GLY A 98 9.78 2.76 -10.70
CA GLY A 98 9.74 2.53 -9.25
C GLY A 98 9.75 3.84 -8.47
N MET A 99 10.60 4.79 -8.87
CA MET A 99 10.66 6.13 -8.30
C MET A 99 9.33 6.88 -8.49
N GLY A 100 8.78 6.94 -9.70
CA GLY A 100 7.51 7.61 -10.00
C GLY A 100 6.35 7.02 -9.19
N SER A 101 6.30 5.70 -9.06
CA SER A 101 5.30 5.00 -8.25
C SER A 101 5.43 5.34 -6.76
N ALA A 102 6.65 5.33 -6.21
CA ALA A 102 6.93 5.65 -4.81
C ALA A 102 6.55 7.11 -4.50
N ILE A 103 6.88 8.05 -5.38
CA ILE A 103 6.51 9.47 -5.23
C ILE A 103 4.98 9.63 -5.21
N THR A 104 4.26 9.03 -6.15
CA THR A 104 2.80 9.14 -6.23
C THR A 104 2.14 8.57 -4.98
N TYR A 105 2.62 7.42 -4.51
CA TYR A 105 2.17 6.79 -3.29
C TYR A 105 2.42 7.69 -2.07
N ALA A 106 3.64 8.17 -1.91
CA ALA A 106 4.04 9.03 -0.80
C ALA A 106 3.26 10.36 -0.78
N ARG A 107 3.05 10.98 -1.95
CA ARG A 107 2.29 12.22 -2.07
C ARG A 107 0.87 12.06 -1.53
N ARG A 108 0.20 10.98 -1.87
CA ARG A 108 -1.15 10.68 -1.42
C ARG A 108 -1.22 10.52 0.10
N TYR A 109 -0.35 9.69 0.67
CA TYR A 109 -0.36 9.43 2.11
C TYR A 109 0.09 10.64 2.93
N ALA A 110 1.17 11.31 2.52
CA ALA A 110 1.66 12.49 3.22
C ALA A 110 0.64 13.64 3.19
N LEU A 111 -0.05 13.82 2.05
CA LEU A 111 -1.11 14.81 1.90
C LEU A 111 -2.26 14.55 2.87
N SER A 112 -2.83 13.35 2.82
CA SER A 112 -3.97 12.98 3.68
C SER A 112 -3.62 13.03 5.15
N ALA A 113 -2.44 12.54 5.54
CA ALA A 113 -1.99 12.53 6.93
C ALA A 113 -1.77 13.96 7.48
N LEU A 114 -1.20 14.87 6.67
CA LEU A 114 -0.89 16.21 7.12
C LEU A 114 -2.14 17.06 7.39
N VAL A 115 -3.19 16.88 6.56
CA VAL A 115 -4.43 17.66 6.69
C VAL A 115 -5.55 16.93 7.43
N GLY A 116 -5.34 15.66 7.82
CA GLY A 116 -6.32 14.89 8.57
C GLY A 116 -7.53 14.44 7.73
N VAL A 117 -7.32 14.21 6.41
CA VAL A 117 -8.39 13.70 5.53
C VAL A 117 -8.39 12.19 5.53
N VAL A 118 -9.57 11.62 5.77
CA VAL A 118 -9.83 10.17 5.69
C VAL A 118 -10.64 9.83 4.45
N SER A 119 -10.36 8.68 3.84
CA SER A 119 -11.23 8.11 2.81
C SER A 119 -12.37 7.34 3.46
N ASP A 120 -13.58 7.43 2.90
CA ASP A 120 -14.74 6.65 3.37
C ASP A 120 -14.36 5.17 3.57
N GLU A 121 -14.70 4.64 4.76
CA GLU A 121 -14.36 3.31 5.25
C GLU A 121 -12.86 3.01 5.35
N ASP A 122 -12.21 3.47 6.41
CA ASP A 122 -10.99 2.87 6.93
C ASP A 122 -11.35 1.51 7.56
N ASN A 123 -11.61 0.52 6.71
CA ASN A 123 -11.88 -0.86 7.15
C ASN A 123 -10.60 -1.65 7.48
N ASP A 124 -9.45 -0.97 7.54
CA ASP A 124 -8.18 -1.62 7.88
C ASP A 124 -8.09 -1.99 9.39
N GLY A 125 -9.05 -1.53 10.20
CA GLY A 125 -9.11 -1.77 11.65
C GLY A 125 -10.32 -2.54 12.18
N ASN A 126 -11.33 -2.86 11.38
CA ASN A 126 -12.57 -3.50 11.85
C ASN A 126 -12.55 -5.04 11.86
N ASN A 127 -11.40 -5.65 12.15
CA ASN A 127 -11.34 -7.06 12.55
C ASN A 127 -11.29 -7.27 14.07
N THR A 128 -11.76 -6.28 14.86
CA THR A 128 -11.86 -6.42 16.32
C THR A 128 -13.28 -6.10 16.82
N GLU A 129 -14.27 -6.84 16.34
CA GLU A 129 -15.47 -7.10 17.14
C GLU A 129 -15.58 -8.60 17.40
N PRO A 130 -15.85 -9.02 18.66
CA PRO A 130 -16.03 -10.42 18.97
C PRO A 130 -17.41 -10.86 18.45
N ASP A 131 -17.45 -11.40 17.23
CA ASP A 131 -18.65 -12.08 16.73
C ASP A 131 -18.90 -13.35 17.54
N LYS A 132 -19.99 -13.31 18.32
CA LYS A 132 -20.57 -14.49 18.96
C LYS A 132 -21.20 -15.37 17.90
N GLY A 133 -20.44 -16.34 17.43
CA GLY A 133 -20.98 -17.57 16.86
C GLY A 133 -21.21 -17.57 15.37
N LYS A 134 -20.14 -17.86 14.62
CA LYS A 134 -20.13 -18.88 13.56
C LYS A 134 -18.67 -19.09 13.11
N LYS A 135 -18.12 -20.27 13.42
CA LYS A 135 -16.87 -20.73 12.82
C LYS A 135 -17.05 -20.79 11.30
N ALA A 136 -16.43 -19.84 10.60
CA ALA A 136 -16.08 -19.97 9.19
C ALA A 136 -14.57 -19.81 9.12
N GLU A 137 -13.87 -20.89 8.83
CA GLU A 137 -12.45 -20.89 8.53
C GLU A 137 -12.18 -19.92 7.38
N SER A 138 -11.47 -18.82 7.65
CA SER A 138 -11.03 -17.88 6.61
C SER A 138 -9.95 -18.57 5.77
N LYS A 139 -10.31 -19.03 4.58
CA LYS A 139 -9.33 -19.51 3.58
C LYS A 139 -8.43 -18.34 3.19
N PRO A 140 -7.09 -18.47 3.23
CA PRO A 140 -6.17 -17.42 2.85
C PRO A 140 -6.40 -16.98 1.40
N ALA A 141 -6.30 -15.68 1.13
CA ALA A 141 -6.52 -15.13 -0.20
C ALA A 141 -5.48 -15.70 -1.20
N SER A 142 -5.86 -15.91 -2.45
CA SER A 142 -5.00 -16.53 -3.49
C SER A 142 -3.64 -15.82 -3.69
N SER A 143 -3.53 -14.55 -3.34
CA SER A 143 -2.29 -13.78 -3.37
C SER A 143 -1.30 -14.14 -2.24
N GLU A 144 -1.80 -14.46 -1.04
CA GLU A 144 -0.96 -14.90 0.08
C GLU A 144 -0.40 -16.29 -0.18
N LEU A 145 -1.22 -17.19 -0.70
CA LEU A 145 -0.78 -18.53 -1.09
C LEU A 145 0.28 -18.48 -2.20
N ALA A 146 0.16 -17.59 -3.19
CA ALA A 146 1.16 -17.40 -4.22
C ALA A 146 2.50 -16.86 -3.65
N GLN A 147 2.46 -15.95 -2.68
CA GLN A 147 3.67 -15.47 -1.99
C GLN A 147 4.32 -16.56 -1.12
N LEU A 148 3.52 -17.34 -0.41
CA LEU A 148 3.99 -18.46 0.39
C LEU A 148 4.63 -19.54 -0.49
N PHE A 149 4.02 -19.85 -1.63
CA PHE A 149 4.58 -20.79 -2.62
C PHE A 149 5.91 -20.29 -3.17
N ARG A 150 5.99 -19.01 -3.58
CA ARG A 150 7.23 -18.40 -4.05
C ARG A 150 8.35 -18.48 -3.00
N LYS A 151 8.05 -18.18 -1.74
CA LYS A 151 9.01 -18.31 -0.63
C LYS A 151 9.47 -19.76 -0.44
N ALA A 152 8.55 -20.71 -0.55
CA ALA A 152 8.88 -22.14 -0.45
C ALA A 152 9.78 -22.59 -1.61
N CYS A 153 9.52 -22.14 -2.84
CA CYS A 153 10.37 -22.43 -4.00
C CYS A 153 11.80 -21.89 -3.82
N ILE A 154 11.94 -20.63 -3.35
CA ILE A 154 13.26 -20.04 -3.08
C ILE A 154 14.00 -20.83 -1.99
N ALA A 155 13.33 -21.18 -0.91
CA ALA A 155 13.90 -21.99 0.17
C ALA A 155 14.34 -23.39 -0.30
N ALA A 156 13.64 -23.95 -1.30
CA ALA A 156 13.98 -25.21 -1.95
C ALA A 156 15.09 -25.09 -3.01
N GLY A 157 15.63 -23.88 -3.24
CA GLY A 157 16.76 -23.62 -4.15
C GLY A 157 16.38 -23.27 -5.59
N TYR A 158 15.08 -23.10 -5.90
CA TYR A 158 14.66 -22.71 -7.25
C TYR A 158 14.89 -21.22 -7.53
N LYS A 159 15.40 -20.90 -8.73
CA LYS A 159 15.62 -19.50 -9.17
C LYS A 159 14.34 -18.91 -9.77
N VAL A 160 13.35 -18.62 -8.94
CA VAL A 160 11.99 -18.18 -9.35
C VAL A 160 11.92 -16.81 -10.06
N GLY A 161 13.02 -16.22 -10.46
CA GLY A 161 13.08 -14.98 -11.26
C GLY A 161 13.66 -15.19 -12.66
N THR A 162 14.07 -16.42 -13.01
CA THR A 162 14.67 -16.75 -14.31
C THR A 162 13.74 -17.65 -15.11
N PRO A 163 13.79 -17.63 -16.46
CA PRO A 163 13.01 -18.53 -17.30
C PRO A 163 13.24 -20.01 -16.98
N GLU A 164 14.50 -20.40 -16.71
CA GLU A 164 14.88 -21.76 -16.34
C GLU A 164 14.26 -22.19 -15.01
N GLY A 165 14.36 -21.35 -13.97
CA GLY A 165 13.77 -21.63 -12.67
C GLY A 165 12.25 -21.71 -12.68
N ILE A 166 11.59 -20.91 -13.53
CA ILE A 166 10.13 -21.01 -13.76
C ILE A 166 9.79 -22.35 -14.40
N ALA A 167 10.56 -22.81 -15.39
CA ALA A 167 10.35 -24.09 -16.05
C ALA A 167 10.55 -25.26 -15.08
N GLU A 168 11.57 -25.20 -14.21
CA GLU A 168 11.83 -26.21 -13.17
C GLU A 168 10.67 -26.29 -12.16
N VAL A 169 10.15 -25.17 -11.69
CA VAL A 169 8.99 -25.13 -10.78
C VAL A 169 7.74 -25.70 -11.45
N LYS A 170 7.49 -25.38 -12.73
CA LYS A 170 6.38 -25.98 -13.49
C LYS A 170 6.52 -27.50 -13.64
N ALA A 171 7.72 -27.97 -13.94
CA ALA A 171 8.00 -29.41 -14.04
C ALA A 171 7.80 -30.14 -12.68
N TRP A 172 8.22 -29.49 -11.57
CA TRP A 172 7.96 -29.99 -10.22
C TRP A 172 6.46 -30.01 -9.91
N MET A 173 5.71 -28.95 -10.22
CA MET A 173 4.25 -28.91 -10.01
C MET A 173 3.52 -30.01 -10.78
N LYS A 174 3.92 -30.28 -12.02
CA LYS A 174 3.37 -31.38 -12.83
C LYS A 174 3.61 -32.74 -12.18
N LYS A 175 4.79 -32.97 -11.63
CA LYS A 175 5.13 -34.19 -10.91
C LYS A 175 4.40 -34.30 -9.57
N ALA A 176 4.48 -33.29 -8.72
CA ALA A 176 3.95 -33.30 -7.38
C ALA A 176 2.43 -33.18 -7.35
N GLY A 177 1.87 -32.25 -8.12
CA GLY A 177 0.45 -31.92 -8.13
C GLY A 177 -0.37 -32.69 -9.16
N LYS A 178 0.27 -33.47 -10.07
CA LYS A 178 -0.39 -34.10 -11.22
C LYS A 178 -1.29 -33.16 -12.01
N THR A 179 -0.83 -31.89 -12.18
CA THR A 179 -1.59 -30.82 -12.82
C THR A 179 -0.72 -30.06 -13.83
N ASP A 180 -1.32 -29.68 -14.94
CA ASP A 180 -0.73 -28.80 -15.96
C ASP A 180 -1.18 -27.33 -15.78
N LEU A 181 -2.01 -27.03 -14.75
CA LEU A 181 -2.49 -25.69 -14.46
C LEU A 181 -1.39 -24.84 -13.79
N GLU A 182 -1.46 -23.55 -13.98
CA GLU A 182 -0.61 -22.61 -13.24
C GLU A 182 -1.06 -22.55 -11.76
N PHE A 183 -0.11 -22.30 -10.84
CA PHE A 183 -0.39 -22.27 -9.40
C PHE A 183 -1.57 -21.34 -9.04
N LYS A 184 -1.68 -20.18 -9.71
CA LYS A 184 -2.76 -19.20 -9.49
C LYS A 184 -4.15 -19.72 -9.87
N ASP A 185 -4.24 -20.70 -10.78
CA ASP A 185 -5.48 -21.23 -11.31
C ASP A 185 -5.98 -22.47 -10.54
N LEU A 186 -5.20 -22.91 -9.54
CA LEU A 186 -5.53 -24.03 -8.66
C LEU A 186 -6.49 -23.59 -7.54
N SER A 187 -7.28 -24.55 -7.03
CA SER A 187 -8.07 -24.29 -5.81
C SER A 187 -7.18 -23.97 -4.61
N PRO A 188 -7.63 -23.17 -3.63
CA PRO A 188 -6.86 -22.84 -2.44
C PRO A 188 -6.36 -24.05 -1.64
N GLU A 189 -7.12 -25.13 -1.63
CA GLU A 189 -6.74 -26.40 -1.00
C GLU A 189 -5.53 -27.02 -1.70
N LYS A 190 -5.57 -27.09 -3.03
CA LYS A 190 -4.48 -27.62 -3.85
C LYS A 190 -3.23 -26.75 -3.80
N GLN A 191 -3.40 -25.42 -3.73
CA GLN A 191 -2.30 -24.49 -3.50
C GLN A 191 -1.62 -24.73 -2.15
N GLY A 192 -2.40 -24.96 -1.09
CA GLY A 192 -1.90 -25.29 0.25
C GLY A 192 -1.13 -26.60 0.28
N GLU A 193 -1.62 -27.66 -0.37
CA GLU A 193 -0.92 -28.93 -0.51
C GLU A 193 0.45 -28.75 -1.18
N LEU A 194 0.50 -28.05 -2.32
CA LEU A 194 1.75 -27.81 -3.05
C LEU A 194 2.76 -27.00 -2.24
N ILE A 195 2.32 -26.01 -1.46
CA ILE A 195 3.19 -25.26 -0.55
C ILE A 195 3.81 -26.19 0.50
N ASN A 196 3.00 -27.06 1.10
CA ASN A 196 3.49 -27.98 2.13
C ASN A 196 4.47 -29.01 1.55
N MET A 197 4.16 -29.57 0.38
CA MET A 197 5.06 -30.48 -0.34
C MET A 197 6.39 -29.82 -0.71
N MET A 198 6.36 -28.56 -1.18
CA MET A 198 7.56 -27.81 -1.51
C MET A 198 8.42 -27.51 -0.28
N LYS A 199 7.80 -27.19 0.86
CA LYS A 199 8.51 -26.95 2.14
C LYS A 199 9.16 -28.23 2.67
N ALA A 200 8.52 -29.37 2.50
CA ALA A 200 9.03 -30.67 2.91
C ALA A 200 10.11 -31.21 1.96
N GLN A 201 10.33 -30.57 0.80
CA GLN A 201 11.16 -31.11 -0.30
C GLN A 201 10.78 -32.56 -0.73
N GLU A 202 9.54 -32.95 -0.47
CA GLU A 202 9.03 -34.24 -0.86
C GLU A 202 8.77 -34.24 -2.36
N LEU A 203 9.69 -34.90 -3.11
CA LEU A 203 9.38 -35.34 -4.46
C LEU A 203 8.49 -36.59 -4.32
N PRO A 204 7.33 -36.63 -5.01
CA PRO A 204 6.58 -37.87 -5.06
C PRO A 204 7.44 -38.93 -5.73
N LYS A 205 7.56 -40.10 -5.06
CA LYS A 205 8.18 -41.31 -5.58
C LYS A 205 7.48 -41.81 -6.84
#